data_ebd2c6204d35ce82e0ddc6a844d0e771
#
_entry.id   ebd2c6204d35ce82e0ddc6a844d0e771
#
_cell.length_a   1.000
_cell.length_b   1.000
_cell.length_c   1.000
_cell.angle_alpha   90.00
_cell.angle_beta   90.00
_cell.angle_gamma   90.00
#
_symmetry.space_group_name_H-M   'P 1'
#
loop_
_entity.id
_entity.type
_entity.pdbx_description
1 polymer ?
#
loop_
_entity_poly.entity_id
_entity_poly.type
_entity_poly.pdbx_seq_one_letter_code
_entity_poly.pdbx_strand_id
1 'polypeptide(L)'
;MASLATVLTITVGVPTAWILARRTLPGKDLLSATLLTPLVLPPTVLGYYLLMLVGRRGVIGRLLSAWNIELAFTWRAAVLAAAVGSFALLIKTAQTGFESIDHRLEQAAQTLGHSDWSIFWTVSVPLAWRSILAGTVLSFCRALGDFGITLMVAGDIPGSTQTMPLAIYDYVQANDLSRANLLALVSVGFVVLLMLAVGRFARLRY
;
A
#
# COMPACT_ATOMS: atom_id res chain seq x y z
N MET A 1 -3.73 -0.67 -11.95
CA MET A 1 -3.72 -1.49 -10.72
C MET A 1 -3.00 -0.79 -9.57
N ALA A 2 -1.73 -0.39 -9.70
CA ALA A 2 -0.98 0.28 -8.62
C ALA A 2 -1.68 1.53 -8.06
N SER A 3 -2.26 2.39 -8.90
CA SER A 3 -3.01 3.57 -8.44
C SER A 3 -4.23 3.21 -7.58
N LEU A 4 -5.00 2.21 -7.98
CA LEU A 4 -6.15 1.73 -7.20
C LEU A 4 -5.71 1.10 -5.88
N ALA A 5 -4.62 0.32 -5.90
CA ALA A 5 -4.03 -0.24 -4.69
C ALA A 5 -3.59 0.87 -3.73
N THR A 6 -2.94 1.93 -4.25
CA THR A 6 -2.52 3.08 -3.44
C THR A 6 -3.70 3.85 -2.85
N VAL A 7 -4.77 4.08 -3.62
CA VAL A 7 -6.00 4.71 -3.09
C VAL A 7 -6.58 3.87 -1.95
N LEU A 8 -6.70 2.55 -2.14
CA LEU A 8 -7.17 1.64 -1.09
C LEU A 8 -6.26 1.69 0.15
N THR A 9 -4.95 1.72 -0.08
CA THR A 9 -3.96 1.79 0.99
C THR A 9 -4.04 3.11 1.76
N ILE A 10 -4.23 4.25 1.09
CA ILE A 10 -4.40 5.56 1.73
C ILE A 10 -5.68 5.61 2.57
N THR A 11 -6.80 5.20 1.98
CA THR A 11 -8.11 5.30 2.64
C THR A 11 -8.19 4.51 3.95
N VAL A 12 -7.52 3.36 4.01
CA VAL A 12 -7.49 2.51 5.20
C VAL A 12 -6.25 2.78 6.05
N GLY A 13 -5.09 2.98 5.42
CA GLY A 13 -3.80 3.07 6.10
C GLY A 13 -3.60 4.37 6.85
N VAL A 14 -4.04 5.52 6.32
CA VAL A 14 -3.84 6.82 7.02
C VAL A 14 -4.65 6.90 8.31
N PRO A 15 -5.95 6.55 8.36
CA PRO A 15 -6.68 6.47 9.62
C PRO A 15 -6.09 5.45 10.60
N THR A 16 -5.67 4.28 10.09
CA THR A 16 -5.04 3.24 10.92
C THR A 16 -3.73 3.75 11.54
N ALA A 17 -2.88 4.42 10.76
CA ALA A 17 -1.63 5.01 11.24
C ALA A 17 -1.87 6.08 12.32
N TRP A 18 -2.91 6.92 12.17
CA TRP A 18 -3.29 7.91 13.16
C TRP A 18 -3.77 7.26 14.47
N ILE A 19 -4.63 6.22 14.38
CA ILE A 19 -5.08 5.47 15.55
C ILE A 19 -3.89 4.86 16.28
N LEU A 20 -2.97 4.23 15.56
CA LEU A 20 -1.75 3.67 16.13
C LEU A 20 -0.83 4.72 16.75
N ALA A 21 -0.76 5.92 16.20
CA ALA A 21 0.06 7.01 16.74
C ALA A 21 -0.53 7.59 18.04
N ARG A 22 -1.87 7.72 18.11
CA ARG A 22 -2.54 8.51 19.14
C ARG A 22 -3.24 7.70 20.23
N ARG A 23 -3.64 6.48 19.96
CA ARG A 23 -4.38 5.67 20.92
C ARG A 23 -3.45 4.71 21.66
N THR A 24 -3.62 4.64 22.98
CA THR A 24 -3.04 3.58 23.82
C THR A 24 -4.01 2.39 23.84
N LEU A 25 -3.87 1.51 22.86
CA LEU A 25 -4.69 0.31 22.75
C LEU A 25 -4.03 -0.86 23.50
N PRO A 26 -4.75 -1.67 24.27
CA PRO A 26 -4.21 -2.91 24.78
C PRO A 26 -3.82 -3.81 23.60
N GLY A 27 -2.58 -4.31 23.57
CA GLY A 27 -2.05 -5.09 22.44
C GLY A 27 -1.60 -4.27 21.22
N LYS A 28 -1.40 -2.96 21.35
CA LYS A 28 -0.91 -2.08 20.29
C LYS A 28 0.35 -2.63 19.61
N ASP A 29 1.28 -3.16 20.38
CA ASP A 29 2.55 -3.69 19.86
C ASP A 29 2.31 -4.92 18.97
N LEU A 30 1.41 -5.81 19.38
CA LEU A 30 1.03 -6.98 18.59
C LEU A 30 0.30 -6.56 17.31
N LEU A 31 -0.62 -5.61 17.39
CA LEU A 31 -1.31 -5.06 16.22
C LEU A 31 -0.31 -4.41 15.24
N SER A 32 0.60 -3.58 15.75
CA SER A 32 1.66 -2.95 14.95
C SER A 32 2.56 -4.00 14.29
N ALA A 33 3.00 -5.01 15.05
CA ALA A 33 3.81 -6.10 14.52
C ALA A 33 3.08 -6.84 13.39
N THR A 34 1.80 -7.17 13.58
CA THR A 34 0.98 -7.85 12.58
C THR A 34 0.82 -7.01 11.32
N LEU A 35 0.54 -5.71 11.45
CA LEU A 35 0.39 -4.79 10.31
C LEU A 35 1.70 -4.54 9.56
N LEU A 36 2.84 -4.66 10.24
CA LEU A 36 4.16 -4.51 9.63
C LEU A 36 4.75 -5.83 9.12
N THR A 37 4.17 -6.98 9.49
CA THR A 37 4.60 -8.31 9.03
C THR A 37 4.73 -8.41 7.49
N PRO A 38 3.81 -7.85 6.67
CA PRO A 38 3.95 -7.89 5.21
C PRO A 38 5.24 -7.25 4.67
N LEU A 39 5.88 -6.37 5.43
CA LEU A 39 7.14 -5.73 5.02
C LEU A 39 8.33 -6.68 5.07
N VAL A 40 8.29 -7.64 5.99
CA VAL A 40 9.42 -8.54 6.30
C VAL A 40 9.23 -9.92 5.66
N LEU A 41 7.98 -10.36 5.48
CA LEU A 41 7.69 -11.66 4.87
C LEU A 41 8.13 -11.71 3.39
N PRO A 42 8.66 -12.86 2.93
CA PRO A 42 8.87 -13.09 1.51
C PRO A 42 7.56 -12.87 0.71
N PRO A 43 7.59 -12.14 -0.41
CA PRO A 43 6.40 -11.82 -1.18
C PRO A 43 5.58 -13.04 -1.60
N THR A 44 6.25 -14.16 -1.93
CA THR A 44 5.61 -15.42 -2.29
C THR A 44 4.83 -16.05 -1.14
N VAL A 45 5.37 -15.97 0.09
CA VAL A 45 4.71 -16.47 1.30
C VAL A 45 3.46 -15.64 1.58
N LEU A 46 3.58 -14.30 1.49
CA LEU A 46 2.45 -13.40 1.67
C LEU A 46 1.37 -13.64 0.61
N GLY A 47 1.78 -13.82 -0.65
CA GLY A 47 0.89 -14.16 -1.75
C GLY A 47 0.17 -15.49 -1.54
N TYR A 48 0.87 -16.51 -1.05
CA TYR A 48 0.29 -17.81 -0.73
C TYR A 48 -0.80 -17.69 0.35
N TYR A 49 -0.52 -17.03 1.47
CA TYR A 49 -1.54 -16.83 2.51
C TYR A 49 -2.72 -15.98 2.03
N LEU A 50 -2.44 -14.95 1.23
CA LEU A 50 -3.51 -14.15 0.64
C LEU A 50 -4.39 -14.99 -0.30
N LEU A 51 -3.78 -15.84 -1.13
CA LEU A 51 -4.51 -16.78 -2.00
C LEU A 51 -5.35 -17.77 -1.18
N MET A 52 -4.82 -18.28 -0.07
CA MET A 52 -5.57 -19.16 0.84
C MET A 52 -6.78 -18.46 1.45
N LEU A 53 -6.73 -17.15 1.69
CA LEU A 53 -7.82 -16.36 2.23
C LEU A 53 -8.88 -15.99 1.18
N VAL A 54 -8.43 -15.52 -0.02
CA VAL A 54 -9.34 -14.98 -1.04
C VAL A 54 -9.73 -16.00 -2.13
N GLY A 55 -9.04 -17.14 -2.18
CA GLY A 55 -9.35 -18.24 -3.11
C GLY A 55 -10.73 -18.87 -2.82
N ARG A 56 -11.29 -19.59 -3.79
CA ARG A 56 -12.64 -20.20 -3.69
C ARG A 56 -12.90 -21.00 -2.41
N ARG A 57 -11.87 -21.64 -1.85
CA ARG A 57 -11.96 -22.42 -0.60
C ARG A 57 -11.63 -21.62 0.65
N GLY A 58 -11.15 -20.39 0.50
CA GLY A 58 -10.78 -19.50 1.58
C GLY A 58 -11.99 -18.90 2.29
N VAL A 59 -11.77 -18.32 3.49
CA VAL A 59 -12.85 -17.70 4.28
C VAL A 59 -13.48 -16.55 3.51
N ILE A 60 -12.67 -15.63 2.98
CA ILE A 60 -13.15 -14.47 2.22
C ILE A 60 -13.75 -14.93 0.88
N GLY A 61 -13.09 -15.87 0.18
CA GLY A 61 -13.57 -16.38 -1.10
C GLY A 61 -14.94 -17.04 -0.99
N ARG A 62 -15.19 -17.84 0.05
CA ARG A 62 -16.52 -18.43 0.30
C ARG A 62 -17.61 -17.39 0.59
N LEU A 63 -17.31 -16.35 1.33
CA LEU A 63 -18.24 -15.24 1.58
C LEU A 63 -18.59 -14.51 0.30
N LEU A 64 -17.60 -14.25 -0.56
CA LEU A 64 -17.81 -13.53 -1.81
C LEU A 64 -18.45 -14.42 -2.90
N SER A 65 -18.20 -15.73 -2.87
CA SER A 65 -18.84 -16.67 -3.81
C SER A 65 -20.36 -16.74 -3.61
N ALA A 66 -20.87 -16.48 -2.41
CA ALA A 66 -22.31 -16.34 -2.17
C ALA A 66 -22.94 -15.17 -2.97
N TRP A 67 -22.13 -14.21 -3.41
CA TRP A 67 -22.51 -13.05 -4.21
C TRP A 67 -22.02 -13.15 -5.66
N ASN A 68 -21.60 -14.34 -6.09
CA ASN A 68 -21.01 -14.62 -7.41
C ASN A 68 -19.77 -13.76 -7.74
N ILE A 69 -19.02 -13.33 -6.70
CA ILE A 69 -17.80 -12.54 -6.87
C ILE A 69 -16.60 -13.46 -6.68
N GLU A 70 -15.87 -13.71 -7.76
CA GLU A 70 -14.58 -14.37 -7.71
C GLU A 70 -13.47 -13.32 -7.68
N LEU A 71 -12.58 -13.41 -6.68
CA LEU A 71 -11.42 -12.52 -6.56
C LEU A 71 -10.16 -13.12 -7.17
N ALA A 72 -9.83 -14.38 -6.82
CA ALA A 72 -8.59 -15.01 -7.27
C ALA A 72 -8.50 -15.01 -8.80
N PHE A 73 -7.30 -14.82 -9.33
CA PHE A 73 -6.99 -14.78 -10.77
C PHE A 73 -7.73 -13.67 -11.53
N THR A 74 -8.03 -12.56 -10.88
CA THR A 74 -8.64 -11.36 -11.49
C THR A 74 -7.78 -10.12 -11.26
N TRP A 75 -8.02 -9.05 -12.04
CA TRP A 75 -7.37 -7.76 -11.82
C TRP A 75 -7.66 -7.18 -10.41
N ARG A 76 -8.80 -7.52 -9.80
CA ARG A 76 -9.15 -7.13 -8.43
C ARG A 76 -8.21 -7.79 -7.41
N ALA A 77 -7.85 -9.05 -7.65
CA ALA A 77 -6.86 -9.74 -6.83
C ALA A 77 -5.46 -9.11 -6.96
N ALA A 78 -5.08 -8.67 -8.18
CA ALA A 78 -3.83 -7.94 -8.37
C ALA A 78 -3.80 -6.60 -7.61
N VAL A 79 -4.92 -5.86 -7.59
CA VAL A 79 -5.06 -4.63 -6.80
C VAL A 79 -4.95 -4.93 -5.30
N LEU A 80 -5.62 -5.97 -4.81
CA LEU A 80 -5.55 -6.38 -3.41
C LEU A 80 -4.14 -6.84 -3.01
N ALA A 81 -3.48 -7.63 -3.86
CA ALA A 81 -2.10 -8.09 -3.67
C ALA A 81 -1.13 -6.90 -3.52
N ALA A 82 -1.18 -5.96 -4.46
CA ALA A 82 -0.37 -4.76 -4.44
C ALA A 82 -0.68 -3.86 -3.22
N ALA A 83 -1.95 -3.73 -2.83
CA ALA A 83 -2.34 -2.99 -1.65
C ALA A 83 -1.76 -3.62 -0.38
N VAL A 84 -1.95 -4.92 -0.15
CA VAL A 84 -1.42 -5.63 1.02
C VAL A 84 0.10 -5.54 1.09
N GLY A 85 0.81 -5.73 -0.04
CA GLY A 85 2.26 -5.66 -0.12
C GLY A 85 2.85 -4.27 0.14
N SER A 86 2.07 -3.21 -0.08
CA SER A 86 2.52 -1.82 0.10
C SER A 86 1.99 -1.15 1.37
N PHE A 87 0.99 -1.74 2.04
CA PHE A 87 0.27 -1.18 3.18
C PHE A 87 1.16 -0.80 4.35
N ALA A 88 2.09 -1.69 4.71
CA ALA A 88 3.00 -1.51 5.83
C ALA A 88 3.91 -0.28 5.69
N LEU A 89 4.36 0.03 4.46
CA LEU A 89 5.18 1.21 4.19
C LEU A 89 4.43 2.52 4.44
N LEU A 90 3.17 2.59 3.97
CA LEU A 90 2.34 3.76 4.22
C LEU A 90 2.06 3.94 5.71
N ILE A 91 1.62 2.86 6.39
CA ILE A 91 1.30 2.92 7.82
C ILE A 91 2.52 3.41 8.61
N LYS A 92 3.69 2.79 8.41
CA LYS A 92 4.88 3.14 9.19
C LYS A 92 5.29 4.58 8.97
N THR A 93 5.30 5.04 7.72
CA THR A 93 5.69 6.42 7.38
C THR A 93 4.67 7.45 7.89
N ALA A 94 3.38 7.19 7.72
CA ALA A 94 2.33 8.07 8.20
C ALA A 94 2.28 8.09 9.74
N GLN A 95 2.44 6.94 10.41
CA GLN A 95 2.49 6.84 11.87
C GLN A 95 3.62 7.70 12.44
N THR A 96 4.84 7.58 11.90
CA THR A 96 5.97 8.43 12.33
C THR A 96 5.67 9.92 12.12
N GLY A 97 4.97 10.27 11.03
CA GLY A 97 4.51 11.63 10.79
C GLY A 97 3.52 12.12 11.85
N PHE A 98 2.54 11.32 12.21
CA PHE A 98 1.60 11.66 13.28
C PHE A 98 2.27 11.73 14.64
N GLU A 99 3.19 10.82 14.96
CA GLU A 99 3.94 10.81 16.21
C GLU A 99 4.83 12.07 16.39
N SER A 100 5.28 12.68 15.30
CA SER A 100 6.09 13.90 15.33
C SER A 100 5.32 15.19 15.64
N ILE A 101 3.98 15.17 15.61
CA ILE A 101 3.13 16.32 15.90
C ILE A 101 3.04 16.50 17.41
N ASP A 102 3.25 17.74 17.89
CA ASP A 102 3.04 18.06 19.32
C ASP A 102 1.59 17.78 19.75
N HIS A 103 1.46 16.89 20.71
CA HIS A 103 0.17 16.46 21.24
C HIS A 103 -0.65 17.61 21.85
N ARG A 104 0.00 18.69 22.28
CA ARG A 104 -0.66 19.89 22.82
C ARG A 104 -1.58 20.57 21.80
N LEU A 105 -1.25 20.50 20.49
CA LEU A 105 -2.10 21.08 19.45
C LEU A 105 -3.45 20.36 19.35
N GLU A 106 -3.44 19.04 19.45
CA GLU A 106 -4.66 18.24 19.43
C GLU A 106 -5.47 18.42 20.71
N GLN A 107 -4.80 18.50 21.88
CA GLN A 107 -5.45 18.78 23.16
C GLN A 107 -6.10 20.17 23.17
N ALA A 108 -5.43 21.19 22.62
CA ALA A 108 -6.01 22.53 22.48
C ALA A 108 -7.28 22.51 21.62
N ALA A 109 -7.29 21.76 20.52
CA ALA A 109 -8.49 21.58 19.70
C ALA A 109 -9.61 20.85 20.45
N GLN A 110 -9.27 19.85 21.28
CA GLN A 110 -10.25 19.16 22.14
C GLN A 110 -10.89 20.11 23.17
N THR A 111 -10.12 21.00 23.80
CA THR A 111 -10.67 22.00 24.74
C THR A 111 -11.60 22.99 24.08
N LEU A 112 -11.45 23.22 22.77
CA LEU A 112 -12.37 24.03 21.95
C LEU A 112 -13.63 23.26 21.49
N GLY A 113 -13.79 22.00 21.91
CA GLY A 113 -14.98 21.19 21.61
C GLY A 113 -14.93 20.43 20.30
N HIS A 114 -13.78 20.37 19.62
CA HIS A 114 -13.65 19.57 18.41
C HIS A 114 -13.64 18.07 18.72
N SER A 115 -14.40 17.30 17.94
CA SER A 115 -14.37 15.81 18.01
C SER A 115 -13.05 15.25 17.49
N ASP A 116 -12.68 14.03 17.91
CA ASP A 116 -11.46 13.33 17.45
C ASP A 116 -11.38 13.25 15.91
N TRP A 117 -12.52 13.02 15.25
CA TRP A 117 -12.59 12.95 13.79
C TRP A 117 -12.39 14.33 13.13
N SER A 118 -12.92 15.39 13.74
CA SER A 118 -12.65 16.77 13.31
C SER A 118 -11.15 17.10 13.45
N ILE A 119 -10.55 16.76 14.59
CA ILE A 119 -9.11 16.96 14.85
C ILE A 119 -8.25 16.20 13.84
N PHE A 120 -8.62 14.95 13.52
CA PHE A 120 -7.92 14.17 12.50
C PHE A 120 -7.82 14.94 11.19
N TRP A 121 -8.93 15.46 10.66
CA TRP A 121 -8.94 16.14 9.37
C TRP A 121 -8.40 17.56 9.39
N THR A 122 -8.64 18.31 10.47
CA THR A 122 -8.31 19.76 10.53
C THR A 122 -6.94 20.05 11.12
N VAL A 123 -6.39 19.15 11.94
CA VAL A 123 -5.12 19.34 12.64
C VAL A 123 -4.11 18.27 12.23
N SER A 124 -4.42 16.97 12.48
CA SER A 124 -3.43 15.91 12.37
C SER A 124 -3.02 15.67 10.91
N VAL A 125 -3.96 15.50 9.99
CA VAL A 125 -3.66 15.27 8.56
C VAL A 125 -2.92 16.45 7.92
N PRO A 126 -3.35 17.72 8.11
CA PRO A 126 -2.60 18.86 7.59
C PRO A 126 -1.18 19.00 8.14
N LEU A 127 -0.93 18.64 9.38
CA LEU A 127 0.41 18.69 9.96
C LEU A 127 1.30 17.53 9.53
N ALA A 128 0.73 16.32 9.36
CA ALA A 128 1.44 15.13 8.90
C ALA A 128 1.52 14.99 7.37
N TRP A 129 1.01 15.94 6.58
CA TRP A 129 0.82 15.78 5.13
C TRP A 129 2.08 15.35 4.38
N ARG A 130 3.28 15.82 4.80
CA ARG A 130 4.55 15.46 4.16
C ARG A 130 4.88 13.98 4.35
N SER A 131 4.70 13.47 5.56
CA SER A 131 4.92 12.05 5.88
C SER A 131 3.88 11.17 5.19
N ILE A 132 2.63 11.62 5.12
CA ILE A 132 1.56 10.94 4.37
C ILE A 132 1.90 10.90 2.88
N LEU A 133 2.33 12.03 2.30
CA LEU A 133 2.75 12.08 0.90
C LEU A 133 3.95 11.15 0.64
N ALA A 134 4.97 11.21 1.47
CA ALA A 134 6.13 10.33 1.35
C ALA A 134 5.73 8.84 1.44
N GLY A 135 4.90 8.48 2.42
CA GLY A 135 4.37 7.12 2.56
C GLY A 135 3.53 6.69 1.36
N THR A 136 2.71 7.59 0.81
CA THR A 136 1.91 7.35 -0.39
C THR A 136 2.79 7.02 -1.59
N VAL A 137 3.84 7.80 -1.81
CA VAL A 137 4.75 7.59 -2.95
C VAL A 137 5.53 6.29 -2.79
N LEU A 138 6.05 6.01 -1.60
CA LEU A 138 6.74 4.75 -1.31
C LEU A 138 5.82 3.55 -1.51
N SER A 139 4.57 3.64 -1.02
CA SER A 139 3.54 2.62 -1.20
C SER A 139 3.20 2.42 -2.68
N PHE A 140 3.04 3.50 -3.45
CA PHE A 140 2.80 3.42 -4.89
C PHE A 140 3.94 2.75 -5.64
N CYS A 141 5.19 3.13 -5.37
CA CYS A 141 6.36 2.50 -5.99
C CYS A 141 6.46 1.03 -5.63
N ARG A 142 6.17 0.66 -4.38
CA ARG A 142 6.14 -0.73 -3.93
C ARG A 142 5.03 -1.52 -4.61
N ALA A 143 3.84 -0.94 -4.76
CA ALA A 143 2.71 -1.52 -5.47
C ALA A 143 2.98 -1.69 -6.97
N LEU A 144 3.69 -0.73 -7.60
CA LEU A 144 4.08 -0.79 -9.00
C LEU A 144 5.10 -1.92 -9.26
N GLY A 145 6.03 -2.14 -8.33
CA GLY A 145 7.06 -3.17 -8.41
C GLY A 145 6.65 -4.53 -7.81
N ASP A 146 5.36 -4.72 -7.47
CA ASP A 146 4.94 -6.01 -6.92
C ASP A 146 4.92 -7.09 -8.01
N PHE A 147 5.61 -8.19 -7.69
CA PHE A 147 5.72 -9.37 -8.54
C PHE A 147 5.17 -10.61 -7.83
N GLY A 148 5.78 -10.96 -6.70
CA GLY A 148 5.58 -12.25 -6.05
C GLY A 148 4.17 -12.45 -5.48
N ILE A 149 3.60 -11.40 -4.86
CA ILE A 149 2.25 -11.47 -4.31
C ILE A 149 1.25 -11.52 -5.46
N THR A 150 1.41 -10.64 -6.45
CA THR A 150 0.52 -10.55 -7.62
C THR A 150 0.52 -11.85 -8.42
N LEU A 151 1.70 -12.44 -8.70
CA LEU A 151 1.80 -13.71 -9.41
C LEU A 151 1.03 -14.83 -8.71
N MET A 152 1.16 -14.93 -7.38
CA MET A 152 0.51 -15.98 -6.60
C MET A 152 -1.01 -15.83 -6.54
N VAL A 153 -1.56 -14.61 -6.47
CA VAL A 153 -2.99 -14.37 -6.19
C VAL A 153 -3.78 -14.07 -7.45
N ALA A 154 -3.18 -13.36 -8.40
CA ALA A 154 -3.82 -12.93 -9.63
C ALA A 154 -3.35 -13.70 -10.87
N GLY A 155 -2.22 -14.38 -10.79
CA GLY A 155 -1.57 -15.02 -11.93
C GLY A 155 -0.95 -14.00 -12.88
N ASP A 156 -0.43 -14.52 -13.99
CA ASP A 156 0.11 -13.73 -15.10
C ASP A 156 -0.74 -13.97 -16.36
N ILE A 157 -1.83 -13.22 -16.49
CA ILE A 157 -2.77 -13.35 -17.60
C ILE A 157 -2.63 -12.09 -18.48
N PRO A 158 -2.06 -12.21 -19.70
CA PRO A 158 -1.92 -11.08 -20.62
C PRO A 158 -3.25 -10.38 -20.88
N GLY A 159 -3.23 -9.05 -20.85
CA GLY A 159 -4.43 -8.22 -21.04
C GLY A 159 -5.41 -8.17 -19.85
N SER A 160 -5.17 -8.92 -18.76
CA SER A 160 -6.05 -8.95 -17.60
C SER A 160 -5.31 -8.67 -16.27
N THR A 161 -4.39 -9.54 -15.87
CA THR A 161 -3.69 -9.44 -14.58
C THR A 161 -2.20 -9.14 -14.72
N GLN A 162 -1.64 -9.25 -15.92
CA GLN A 162 -0.24 -9.00 -16.19
C GLN A 162 0.15 -7.59 -15.79
N THR A 163 1.12 -7.48 -14.89
CA THR A 163 1.75 -6.22 -14.48
C THR A 163 3.08 -6.02 -15.20
N MET A 164 3.65 -4.83 -15.11
CA MET A 164 4.95 -4.55 -15.75
C MET A 164 6.08 -5.48 -15.26
N PRO A 165 6.24 -5.79 -13.95
CA PRO A 165 7.20 -6.81 -13.50
C PRO A 165 6.95 -8.21 -14.06
N LEU A 166 5.68 -8.62 -14.19
CA LEU A 166 5.31 -9.91 -14.78
C LEU A 166 5.66 -9.95 -16.27
N ALA A 167 5.35 -8.88 -17.02
CA ALA A 167 5.71 -8.79 -18.43
C ALA A 167 7.23 -8.81 -18.66
N ILE A 168 8.02 -8.15 -17.80
CA ILE A 168 9.48 -8.23 -17.83
C ILE A 168 9.94 -9.69 -17.63
N TYR A 169 9.37 -10.36 -16.64
CA TYR A 169 9.68 -11.77 -16.37
C TYR A 169 9.37 -12.67 -17.57
N ASP A 170 8.21 -12.52 -18.21
CA ASP A 170 7.82 -13.27 -19.39
C ASP A 170 8.79 -13.05 -20.56
N TYR A 171 9.19 -11.81 -20.83
CA TYR A 171 10.17 -11.54 -21.89
C TYR A 171 11.54 -12.15 -21.59
N VAL A 172 11.96 -12.16 -20.32
CA VAL A 172 13.21 -12.86 -19.93
C VAL A 172 13.07 -14.36 -20.16
N GLN A 173 11.95 -14.97 -19.81
CA GLN A 173 11.69 -16.40 -20.02
C GLN A 173 11.60 -16.76 -21.52
N ALA A 174 11.07 -15.86 -22.34
CA ALA A 174 11.04 -16.00 -23.79
C ALA A 174 12.38 -15.69 -24.48
N ASN A 175 13.44 -15.38 -23.73
CA ASN A 175 14.76 -14.95 -24.21
C ASN A 175 14.72 -13.68 -25.08
N ASP A 176 13.68 -12.85 -24.93
CA ASP A 176 13.57 -11.52 -25.57
C ASP A 176 14.12 -10.44 -24.63
N LEU A 177 15.45 -10.43 -24.48
CA LEU A 177 16.13 -9.49 -23.60
C LEU A 177 15.98 -8.03 -24.03
N SER A 178 15.74 -7.77 -25.32
CA SER A 178 15.56 -6.41 -25.84
C SER A 178 14.28 -5.77 -25.27
N ARG A 179 13.15 -6.48 -25.32
CA ARG A 179 11.89 -6.00 -24.76
C ARG A 179 11.93 -5.96 -23.23
N ALA A 180 12.53 -6.98 -22.60
CA ALA A 180 12.72 -6.99 -21.15
C ALA A 180 13.48 -5.74 -20.67
N ASN A 181 14.61 -5.42 -21.30
CA ASN A 181 15.44 -4.24 -20.98
C ASN A 181 14.69 -2.92 -21.21
N LEU A 182 13.94 -2.82 -22.31
CA LEU A 182 13.15 -1.61 -22.60
C LEU A 182 12.14 -1.36 -21.48
N LEU A 183 11.35 -2.37 -21.09
CA LEU A 183 10.37 -2.22 -20.01
C LEU A 183 11.03 -1.94 -18.66
N ALA A 184 12.16 -2.57 -18.36
CA ALA A 184 12.92 -2.32 -17.16
C ALA A 184 13.42 -0.87 -17.09
N LEU A 185 13.99 -0.34 -18.18
CA LEU A 185 14.44 1.06 -18.26
C LEU A 185 13.28 2.05 -18.11
N VAL A 186 12.13 1.77 -18.75
CA VAL A 186 10.91 2.59 -18.59
C VAL A 186 10.44 2.59 -17.13
N SER A 187 10.45 1.42 -16.48
CA SER A 187 10.06 1.30 -15.06
C SER A 187 10.99 2.11 -14.15
N VAL A 188 12.30 1.96 -14.33
CA VAL A 188 13.31 2.69 -13.54
C VAL A 188 13.19 4.19 -13.78
N GLY A 189 13.10 4.61 -15.05
CA GLY A 189 12.94 6.02 -15.41
C GLY A 189 11.70 6.64 -14.79
N PHE A 190 10.56 5.94 -14.84
CA PHE A 190 9.31 6.39 -14.23
C PHE A 190 9.43 6.57 -12.71
N VAL A 191 9.99 5.57 -11.99
CA VAL A 191 10.17 5.64 -10.54
C VAL A 191 11.12 6.77 -10.16
N VAL A 192 12.25 6.93 -10.87
CA VAL A 192 13.19 8.02 -10.60
C VAL A 192 12.55 9.39 -10.82
N LEU A 193 11.84 9.58 -11.93
CA LEU A 193 11.13 10.83 -12.22
C LEU A 193 10.08 11.14 -11.14
N LEU A 194 9.31 10.14 -10.72
CA LEU A 194 8.32 10.29 -9.67
C LEU A 194 8.97 10.71 -8.33
N MET A 195 10.06 10.06 -7.95
CA MET A 195 10.79 10.39 -6.72
C MET A 195 11.38 11.81 -6.76
N LEU A 196 11.95 12.21 -7.89
CA LEU A 196 12.47 13.57 -8.08
C LEU A 196 11.36 14.62 -8.04
N ALA A 197 10.23 14.36 -8.70
CA ALA A 197 9.08 15.27 -8.69
C ALA A 197 8.55 15.50 -7.27
N VAL A 198 8.35 14.43 -6.51
CA VAL A 198 7.86 14.51 -5.13
C VAL A 198 8.89 15.16 -4.20
N GLY A 199 10.17 14.83 -4.35
CA GLY A 199 11.25 15.44 -3.57
C GLY A 199 11.35 16.96 -3.79
N ARG A 200 11.17 17.43 -5.04
CA ARG A 200 11.11 18.86 -5.35
C ARG A 200 9.85 19.53 -4.76
N PHE A 201 8.70 18.90 -4.94
CA PHE A 201 7.43 19.43 -4.42
C PHE A 201 7.42 19.56 -2.90
N ALA A 202 8.01 18.59 -2.20
CA ALA A 202 8.14 18.62 -0.74
C ALA A 202 9.08 19.75 -0.25
N ARG A 203 10.09 20.16 -1.05
CA ARG A 203 11.03 21.27 -0.74
C ARG A 203 10.47 22.66 -1.01
N LEU A 204 9.62 22.82 -2.03
CA LEU A 204 9.13 24.13 -2.47
C LEU A 204 8.11 24.78 -1.52
N ARG A 205 7.72 24.12 -0.45
CA ARG A 205 6.77 24.61 0.57
C ARG A 205 7.44 24.96 1.92
N TYR A 206 8.70 25.35 1.88
CA TYR A 206 9.37 26.03 3.01
C TYR A 206 9.24 27.53 2.86
#